data_da578efd5263c6048a61dbd5bf6fa6ba
#
_entry.id   da578efd5263c6048a61dbd5bf6fa6ba
#
_cell.length_a   1.000
_cell.length_b   1.000
_cell.length_c   1.000
_cell.angle_alpha   90.00
_cell.angle_beta   90.00
_cell.angle_gamma   90.00
#
_symmetry.space_group_name_H-M   'P 1'
#
loop_
_entity.id
_entity.type
_entity.pdbx_description
1 polymer ?
#
loop_
_entity_poly.entity_id
_entity_poly.type
_entity_poly.pdbx_seq_one_letter_code
_entity_poly.pdbx_strand_id
1 'polypeptide(L)'
;MRRLDVFAPDEACRATVIWAHGGGLEAGSRKGFDGIAAQLCAQGIAFVSVEYRMYPAAAFPAFIEDCAAASRWVFDHAAQYGLSGRIFFGGSSAGGYLAMMLCFAPEYLAAVGLKSADFAGYIFDAGQPTTHFNVLKYRGEDSRLCRLDEAAPLYHIHDAQPDRPLKIIFSEHDMPARPEQNRLLIATLQHFGYDMSKIDVSFMEGYGHCAYSGKMENGRWILADLIGNFVDKALREG
;
A
#
# COMPACT_ATOMS: atom_id res chain seq x y z
N MET A 1 6.51 18.56 7.43
CA MET A 1 5.62 18.31 8.60
C MET A 1 4.79 17.08 8.27
N ARG A 2 4.89 16.01 9.06
CA ARG A 2 4.11 14.77 8.88
C ARG A 2 2.66 15.03 9.24
N ARG A 3 1.71 14.67 8.40
CA ARG A 3 0.27 14.87 8.59
C ARG A 3 -0.49 13.64 8.10
N LEU A 4 -1.69 13.45 8.61
CA LEU A 4 -2.65 12.45 8.13
C LEU A 4 -4.07 12.99 8.29
N ASP A 5 -5.00 12.45 7.51
CA ASP A 5 -6.43 12.70 7.67
C ASP A 5 -7.08 11.39 8.12
N VAL A 6 -7.90 11.45 9.15
CA VAL A 6 -8.60 10.29 9.72
C VAL A 6 -10.08 10.40 9.35
N PHE A 7 -10.60 9.34 8.73
CA PHE A 7 -12.01 9.14 8.47
C PHE A 7 -12.44 7.89 9.26
N ALA A 8 -13.27 8.09 10.26
CA ALA A 8 -13.76 7.02 11.13
C ALA A 8 -15.25 6.76 10.85
N PRO A 9 -15.72 5.51 10.95
CA PRO A 9 -17.14 5.21 10.94
C PRO A 9 -17.86 5.86 12.12
N ASP A 10 -19.14 6.23 11.94
CA ASP A 10 -19.99 6.71 13.04
C ASP A 10 -20.35 5.58 14.03
N GLU A 11 -20.33 4.35 13.55
CA GLU A 11 -20.60 3.14 14.33
C GLU A 11 -19.31 2.35 14.62
N ALA A 12 -19.44 1.09 15.05
CA ALA A 12 -18.31 0.23 15.40
C ALA A 12 -17.31 0.05 14.23
N CYS A 13 -16.06 0.40 14.47
CA CYS A 13 -14.97 0.23 13.53
C CYS A 13 -14.40 -1.20 13.61
N ARG A 14 -14.52 -1.98 12.53
CA ARG A 14 -14.05 -3.36 12.45
C ARG A 14 -12.64 -3.53 11.89
N ALA A 15 -12.17 -2.54 11.12
CA ALA A 15 -10.82 -2.48 10.56
C ALA A 15 -10.39 -1.04 10.31
N THR A 16 -9.08 -0.82 10.25
CA THR A 16 -8.48 0.47 9.88
C THR A 16 -7.55 0.27 8.69
N VAL A 17 -7.70 1.06 7.64
CA VAL A 17 -6.80 1.05 6.47
C VAL A 17 -5.99 2.33 6.45
N ILE A 18 -4.67 2.21 6.58
CA ILE A 18 -3.72 3.31 6.35
C ILE A 18 -3.41 3.32 4.86
N TRP A 19 -3.48 4.49 4.23
CA TRP A 19 -3.32 4.63 2.80
C TRP A 19 -2.29 5.68 2.41
N ALA A 20 -1.26 5.25 1.67
CA ALA A 20 -0.28 6.14 1.05
C ALA A 20 -0.71 6.48 -0.38
N HIS A 21 -0.74 7.78 -0.70
CA HIS A 21 -1.13 8.26 -2.02
C HIS A 21 -0.12 7.93 -3.12
N GLY A 22 -0.53 7.98 -4.37
CA GLY A 22 0.33 7.91 -5.54
C GLY A 22 1.02 9.25 -5.85
N GLY A 23 1.61 9.34 -7.06
CA GLY A 23 2.25 10.56 -7.57
C GLY A 23 3.76 10.44 -7.77
N GLY A 24 4.28 9.22 -7.93
CA GLY A 24 5.66 8.96 -8.34
C GLY A 24 6.72 9.39 -7.33
N LEU A 25 6.39 9.59 -6.04
CA LEU A 25 7.28 10.14 -5.02
C LEU A 25 7.68 11.62 -5.28
N GLU A 26 7.01 12.31 -6.19
CA GLU A 26 7.25 13.71 -6.56
C GLU A 26 6.01 14.60 -6.38
N ALA A 27 4.82 14.00 -6.38
CA ALA A 27 3.52 14.68 -6.34
C ALA A 27 2.49 13.89 -5.56
N GLY A 28 1.28 14.44 -5.47
CA GLY A 28 0.18 13.84 -4.72
C GLY A 28 0.02 14.45 -3.34
N SER A 29 -0.99 14.02 -2.64
CA SER A 29 -1.25 14.41 -1.25
C SER A 29 -2.22 13.44 -0.61
N ARG A 30 -2.37 13.51 0.71
CA ARG A 30 -3.37 12.79 1.49
C ARG A 30 -4.82 13.23 1.18
N LYS A 31 -5.03 14.25 0.36
CA LYS A 31 -6.35 14.80 0.03
C LYS A 31 -7.00 14.09 -1.17
N GLY A 32 -8.32 14.24 -1.30
CA GLY A 32 -9.08 13.74 -2.45
C GLY A 32 -9.59 12.30 -2.29
N PHE A 33 -9.56 11.75 -1.09
CA PHE A 33 -10.07 10.40 -0.78
C PHE A 33 -11.46 10.40 -0.14
N ASP A 34 -12.12 11.57 -0.01
CA ASP A 34 -13.37 11.73 0.73
C ASP A 34 -14.46 10.72 0.31
N GLY A 35 -14.66 10.51 -1.00
CA GLY A 35 -15.64 9.56 -1.51
C GLY A 35 -15.29 8.09 -1.22
N ILE A 36 -14.02 7.71 -1.38
CA ILE A 36 -13.52 6.37 -1.06
C ILE A 36 -13.63 6.13 0.45
N ALA A 37 -13.19 7.10 1.25
CA ALA A 37 -13.25 7.04 2.71
C ALA A 37 -14.69 6.92 3.21
N ALA A 38 -15.62 7.72 2.67
CA ALA A 38 -17.05 7.66 3.03
C ALA A 38 -17.63 6.27 2.74
N GLN A 39 -17.32 5.68 1.58
CA GLN A 39 -17.80 4.34 1.23
C GLN A 39 -17.20 3.26 2.14
N LEU A 40 -15.95 3.35 2.54
CA LEU A 40 -15.31 2.42 3.47
C LEU A 40 -15.87 2.59 4.90
N CYS A 41 -16.06 3.83 5.36
CA CYS A 41 -16.67 4.12 6.66
C CYS A 41 -18.09 3.55 6.76
N ALA A 42 -18.89 3.64 5.69
CA ALA A 42 -20.21 3.01 5.62
C ALA A 42 -20.17 1.47 5.73
N GLN A 43 -19.00 0.85 5.54
CA GLN A 43 -18.77 -0.58 5.74
C GLN A 43 -18.10 -0.89 7.10
N GLY A 44 -17.99 0.09 7.99
CA GLY A 44 -17.30 -0.06 9.27
C GLY A 44 -15.76 -0.14 9.16
N ILE A 45 -15.19 0.38 8.08
CA ILE A 45 -13.75 0.40 7.83
C ILE A 45 -13.26 1.86 7.91
N ALA A 46 -12.46 2.18 8.90
CA ALA A 46 -11.80 3.48 8.99
C ALA A 46 -10.73 3.62 7.90
N PHE A 47 -10.56 4.85 7.39
CA PHE A 47 -9.56 5.16 6.37
C PHE A 47 -8.65 6.29 6.87
N VAL A 48 -7.34 6.05 6.86
CA VAL A 48 -6.33 7.01 7.32
C VAL A 48 -5.41 7.34 6.16
N SER A 49 -5.60 8.50 5.53
CA SER A 49 -4.74 8.94 4.42
C SER A 49 -3.52 9.68 4.95
N VAL A 50 -2.32 9.23 4.55
CA VAL A 50 -1.06 9.74 5.09
C VAL A 50 -0.35 10.66 4.10
N GLU A 51 0.31 11.69 4.63
CA GLU A 51 1.25 12.54 3.92
C GLU A 51 2.68 12.06 4.20
N TYR A 52 3.50 11.97 3.19
CA TYR A 52 4.91 11.61 3.30
C TYR A 52 5.78 12.60 2.52
N ARG A 53 7.03 12.77 2.93
CA ARG A 53 7.98 13.64 2.22
C ARG A 53 8.30 13.05 0.85
N MET A 54 8.49 13.92 -0.14
CA MET A 54 8.71 13.55 -1.53
C MET A 54 9.93 14.27 -2.11
N TYR A 55 10.39 13.80 -3.27
CA TYR A 55 11.37 14.53 -4.05
C TYR A 55 10.83 15.91 -4.49
N PRO A 56 11.70 16.92 -4.64
CA PRO A 56 13.13 16.92 -4.32
C PRO A 56 13.43 17.25 -2.84
N ALA A 57 12.41 17.52 -2.02
CA ALA A 57 12.58 17.96 -0.62
C ALA A 57 13.13 16.86 0.30
N ALA A 58 12.94 15.60 -0.08
CA ALA A 58 13.50 14.43 0.61
C ALA A 58 13.92 13.38 -0.41
N ALA A 59 14.77 12.45 -0.01
CA ALA A 59 15.26 11.35 -0.83
C ALA A 59 14.96 10.00 -0.17
N PHE A 60 15.14 8.89 -0.90
CA PHE A 60 15.16 7.56 -0.34
C PHE A 60 16.13 7.49 0.86
N PRO A 61 15.70 6.91 2.00
CA PRO A 61 14.43 6.21 2.25
C PRO A 61 13.37 7.06 2.99
N ALA A 62 13.49 8.37 3.09
CA ALA A 62 12.70 9.24 3.96
C ALA A 62 11.17 9.10 3.83
N PHE A 63 10.65 8.82 2.63
CA PHE A 63 9.22 8.62 2.41
C PHE A 63 8.72 7.29 2.99
N ILE A 64 9.56 6.24 3.07
CA ILE A 64 9.24 4.97 3.72
C ILE A 64 9.24 5.16 5.24
N GLU A 65 10.24 5.87 5.78
CA GLU A 65 10.34 6.22 7.19
C GLU A 65 9.13 7.04 7.67
N ASP A 66 8.62 7.94 6.82
CA ASP A 66 7.43 8.73 7.14
C ASP A 66 6.18 7.85 7.20
N CYS A 67 6.04 6.88 6.30
CA CYS A 67 4.94 5.90 6.33
C CYS A 67 5.04 4.98 7.56
N ALA A 68 6.24 4.55 7.94
CA ALA A 68 6.47 3.78 9.17
C ALA A 68 6.07 4.58 10.41
N ALA A 69 6.49 5.86 10.49
CA ALA A 69 6.13 6.74 11.59
C ALA A 69 4.63 7.05 11.66
N ALA A 70 3.97 7.21 10.50
CA ALA A 70 2.52 7.37 10.43
C ALA A 70 1.80 6.11 10.92
N SER A 71 2.29 4.92 10.56
CA SER A 71 1.78 3.65 11.06
C SER A 71 1.90 3.58 12.59
N ARG A 72 3.07 3.88 13.15
CA ARG A 72 3.26 3.90 14.62
C ARG A 72 2.27 4.84 15.29
N TRP A 73 2.06 6.03 14.73
CA TRP A 73 1.08 6.97 15.28
C TRP A 73 -0.34 6.38 15.28
N VAL A 74 -0.76 5.71 14.19
CA VAL A 74 -2.09 5.08 14.12
C VAL A 74 -2.22 3.97 15.16
N PHE A 75 -1.21 3.11 15.34
CA PHE A 75 -1.23 2.07 16.38
C PHE A 75 -1.36 2.66 17.77
N ASP A 76 -0.67 3.77 18.07
CA ASP A 76 -0.69 4.41 19.41
C ASP A 76 -2.01 5.12 19.72
N HIS A 77 -2.71 5.61 18.67
CA HIS A 77 -3.87 6.48 18.86
C HIS A 77 -5.18 5.84 18.38
N ALA A 78 -5.16 4.61 17.89
CA ALA A 78 -6.34 3.95 17.32
C ALA A 78 -7.57 4.06 18.25
N ALA A 79 -7.44 3.69 19.51
CA ALA A 79 -8.53 3.74 20.48
C ALA A 79 -9.05 5.17 20.71
N GLN A 80 -8.16 6.16 20.74
CA GLN A 80 -8.51 7.58 20.95
C GLN A 80 -9.42 8.13 19.83
N TYR A 81 -9.19 7.65 18.59
CA TYR A 81 -9.94 8.10 17.41
C TYR A 81 -11.05 7.14 16.97
N GLY A 82 -11.43 6.17 17.82
CA GLY A 82 -12.46 5.19 17.49
C GLY A 82 -12.07 4.23 16.37
N LEU A 83 -10.77 4.05 16.13
CA LEU A 83 -10.25 3.18 15.11
C LEU A 83 -10.09 1.73 15.61
N SER A 84 -10.19 0.77 14.70
CA SER A 84 -9.89 -0.64 15.02
C SER A 84 -8.38 -0.88 15.11
N GLY A 85 -7.97 -1.73 16.05
CA GLY A 85 -6.61 -2.25 16.12
C GLY A 85 -6.27 -3.28 15.04
N ARG A 86 -7.24 -3.71 14.21
CA ARG A 86 -7.01 -4.53 13.01
C ARG A 86 -6.60 -3.60 11.86
N ILE A 87 -5.31 -3.32 11.77
CA ILE A 87 -4.75 -2.29 10.92
C ILE A 87 -4.18 -2.93 9.65
N PHE A 88 -4.60 -2.41 8.50
CA PHE A 88 -4.04 -2.72 7.17
C PHE A 88 -3.21 -1.54 6.68
N PHE A 89 -2.18 -1.81 5.89
CA PHE A 89 -1.45 -0.76 5.19
C PHE A 89 -1.56 -0.96 3.67
N GLY A 90 -1.87 0.11 2.95
CA GLY A 90 -1.96 0.06 1.49
C GLY A 90 -1.61 1.39 0.84
N GLY A 91 -1.64 1.40 -0.48
CA GLY A 91 -1.44 2.61 -1.26
C GLY A 91 -1.45 2.35 -2.76
N SER A 92 -1.64 3.41 -3.55
CA SER A 92 -1.66 3.36 -5.00
C SER A 92 -0.34 3.84 -5.60
N SER A 93 0.13 3.17 -6.68
CA SER A 93 1.31 3.58 -7.44
C SER A 93 2.56 3.71 -6.56
N ALA A 94 3.09 4.92 -6.36
CA ALA A 94 4.15 5.19 -5.40
C ALA A 94 3.77 4.73 -3.97
N GLY A 95 2.51 4.92 -3.55
CA GLY A 95 2.01 4.41 -2.28
C GLY A 95 1.98 2.89 -2.21
N GLY A 96 1.69 2.21 -3.32
CA GLY A 96 1.79 0.75 -3.44
C GLY A 96 3.23 0.25 -3.29
N TYR A 97 4.20 0.98 -3.86
CA TYR A 97 5.63 0.73 -3.62
C TYR A 97 5.99 0.89 -2.14
N LEU A 98 5.51 1.97 -1.48
CA LEU A 98 5.75 2.20 -0.06
C LEU A 98 5.15 1.09 0.82
N ALA A 99 3.95 0.61 0.46
CA ALA A 99 3.31 -0.51 1.15
C ALA A 99 4.12 -1.81 1.02
N MET A 100 4.67 -2.10 -0.17
CA MET A 100 5.56 -3.24 -0.37
C MET A 100 6.85 -3.11 0.46
N MET A 101 7.48 -1.92 0.49
CA MET A 101 8.68 -1.68 1.29
C MET A 101 8.42 -1.89 2.79
N LEU A 102 7.30 -1.40 3.34
CA LEU A 102 6.94 -1.66 4.74
C LEU A 102 6.63 -3.14 5.00
N CYS A 103 6.07 -3.85 4.02
CA CYS A 103 5.78 -5.27 4.14
C CYS A 103 7.05 -6.12 4.18
N PHE A 104 7.99 -5.89 3.25
CA PHE A 104 9.10 -6.80 2.98
C PHE A 104 10.46 -6.35 3.55
N ALA A 105 10.66 -5.05 3.82
CA ALA A 105 11.90 -4.50 4.40
C ALA A 105 11.70 -4.21 5.89
N PRO A 106 12.02 -5.16 6.78
CA PRO A 106 11.63 -5.11 8.20
C PRO A 106 12.28 -3.96 8.98
N GLU A 107 13.41 -3.44 8.53
CA GLU A 107 14.17 -2.38 9.21
C GLU A 107 13.37 -1.10 9.40
N TYR A 108 12.50 -0.74 8.46
CA TYR A 108 11.72 0.51 8.54
C TYR A 108 10.65 0.46 9.63
N LEU A 109 9.95 -0.66 9.77
CA LEU A 109 8.99 -0.84 10.86
C LEU A 109 9.68 -1.06 12.19
N ALA A 110 10.80 -1.80 12.22
CA ALA A 110 11.58 -2.01 13.43
C ALA A 110 12.10 -0.70 14.04
N ALA A 111 12.50 0.27 13.20
CA ALA A 111 12.94 1.60 13.64
C ALA A 111 11.88 2.38 14.45
N VAL A 112 10.61 2.03 14.30
CA VAL A 112 9.48 2.63 15.05
C VAL A 112 8.83 1.65 16.02
N GLY A 113 9.48 0.51 16.31
CA GLY A 113 8.99 -0.50 17.25
C GLY A 113 7.78 -1.29 16.75
N LEU A 114 7.66 -1.45 15.43
CA LEU A 114 6.66 -2.28 14.77
C LEU A 114 7.34 -3.39 13.96
N LYS A 115 6.56 -4.37 13.57
CA LYS A 115 6.93 -5.42 12.62
C LYS A 115 5.81 -5.64 11.61
N SER A 116 6.13 -6.16 10.43
CA SER A 116 5.14 -6.43 9.39
C SER A 116 3.99 -7.32 9.89
N ALA A 117 4.28 -8.25 10.79
CA ALA A 117 3.30 -9.13 11.40
C ALA A 117 2.29 -8.44 12.35
N ASP A 118 2.50 -7.19 12.74
CA ASP A 118 1.53 -6.43 13.55
C ASP A 118 0.33 -5.94 12.71
N PHE A 119 0.50 -5.86 11.39
CA PHE A 119 -0.58 -5.51 10.47
C PHE A 119 -1.48 -6.71 10.17
N ALA A 120 -2.77 -6.45 9.97
CA ALA A 120 -3.74 -7.46 9.55
C ALA A 120 -3.60 -7.86 8.07
N GLY A 121 -2.95 -7.03 7.26
CA GLY A 121 -2.67 -7.31 5.85
C GLY A 121 -2.16 -6.08 5.10
N TYR A 122 -1.81 -6.28 3.83
CA TYR A 122 -1.27 -5.22 2.97
C TYR A 122 -1.98 -5.15 1.63
N ILE A 123 -2.04 -3.94 1.04
CA ILE A 123 -2.68 -3.68 -0.25
C ILE A 123 -1.69 -2.95 -1.17
N PHE A 124 -1.28 -3.61 -2.23
CA PHE A 124 -0.33 -3.12 -3.23
C PHE A 124 -1.09 -2.78 -4.50
N ASP A 125 -1.52 -1.52 -4.61
CA ASP A 125 -2.29 -1.06 -5.77
C ASP A 125 -1.36 -0.41 -6.80
N ALA A 126 -1.16 -1.09 -7.95
CA ALA A 126 -0.31 -0.68 -9.08
C ALA A 126 1.12 -0.28 -8.67
N GLY A 127 1.64 -0.86 -7.58
CA GLY A 127 2.96 -0.57 -7.04
C GLY A 127 4.09 -1.07 -7.95
N GLN A 128 5.30 -0.52 -7.76
CA GLN A 128 6.51 -0.95 -8.46
C GLN A 128 7.35 -1.88 -7.57
N PRO A 129 7.45 -3.19 -7.87
CA PRO A 129 8.22 -4.12 -7.04
C PRO A 129 9.75 -4.02 -7.20
N THR A 130 10.23 -3.37 -8.28
CA THR A 130 11.65 -3.07 -8.51
C THR A 130 12.01 -1.72 -7.89
N THR A 131 13.29 -1.33 -7.89
CA THR A 131 13.71 0.02 -7.49
C THR A 131 12.87 1.05 -8.24
N HIS A 132 12.22 1.94 -7.49
CA HIS A 132 11.25 2.88 -8.04
C HIS A 132 11.93 3.82 -9.06
N PHE A 133 11.29 4.05 -10.21
CA PHE A 133 11.87 4.81 -11.33
C PHE A 133 12.35 6.22 -10.94
N ASN A 134 11.67 6.90 -10.00
CA ASN A 134 12.13 8.19 -9.51
C ASN A 134 13.27 8.07 -8.48
N VAL A 135 13.43 6.95 -7.79
CA VAL A 135 14.65 6.69 -6.99
C VAL A 135 15.86 6.60 -7.93
N LEU A 136 15.75 5.86 -9.03
CA LEU A 136 16.79 5.80 -10.07
C LEU A 136 17.08 7.18 -10.66
N LYS A 137 16.05 7.92 -11.08
CA LYS A 137 16.18 9.27 -11.62
C LYS A 137 16.97 10.20 -10.68
N TYR A 138 16.65 10.21 -9.40
CA TYR A 138 17.31 11.08 -8.41
C TYR A 138 18.69 10.58 -7.96
N ARG A 139 19.04 9.34 -8.28
CA ARG A 139 20.41 8.81 -8.22
C ARG A 139 21.21 9.12 -9.47
N GLY A 140 20.62 9.75 -10.51
CA GLY A 140 21.28 10.03 -11.80
C GLY A 140 21.34 8.82 -12.72
N GLU A 141 20.50 7.82 -12.49
CA GLU A 141 20.42 6.59 -13.29
C GLU A 141 19.27 6.63 -14.29
N ASP A 142 19.29 5.73 -15.28
CA ASP A 142 18.18 5.59 -16.23
C ASP A 142 16.95 5.04 -15.51
N SER A 143 15.89 5.85 -15.45
CA SER A 143 14.63 5.53 -14.80
C SER A 143 13.86 4.36 -15.44
N ARG A 144 14.27 3.90 -16.61
CA ARG A 144 13.67 2.74 -17.32
C ARG A 144 14.24 1.40 -16.85
N LEU A 145 15.31 1.40 -16.07
CA LEU A 145 15.93 0.17 -15.59
C LEU A 145 15.01 -0.59 -14.63
N CYS A 146 14.94 -1.89 -14.80
CA CYS A 146 14.39 -2.82 -13.81
C CYS A 146 15.51 -3.26 -12.87
N ARG A 147 15.86 -2.41 -11.90
CA ARG A 147 16.92 -2.69 -10.92
C ARG A 147 16.36 -3.34 -9.66
N LEU A 148 17.12 -4.24 -9.08
CA LEU A 148 16.89 -4.84 -7.76
C LEU A 148 18.07 -4.46 -6.85
N ASP A 149 17.82 -3.56 -5.92
CA ASP A 149 18.73 -3.15 -4.86
C ASP A 149 17.94 -2.88 -3.58
N GLU A 150 18.56 -2.31 -2.56
CA GLU A 150 17.93 -2.03 -1.25
C GLU A 150 16.67 -1.14 -1.33
N ALA A 151 16.45 -0.45 -2.46
CA ALA A 151 15.25 0.33 -2.72
C ALA A 151 14.18 -0.44 -3.53
N ALA A 152 14.38 -1.74 -3.77
CA ALA A 152 13.43 -2.59 -4.49
C ALA A 152 12.69 -3.51 -3.52
N PRO A 153 11.35 -3.51 -3.46
CA PRO A 153 10.62 -4.49 -2.64
C PRO A 153 11.03 -5.94 -2.89
N LEU A 154 11.24 -6.33 -4.15
CA LEU A 154 11.67 -7.68 -4.55
C LEU A 154 13.02 -8.09 -3.95
N TYR A 155 13.92 -7.15 -3.68
CA TYR A 155 15.23 -7.42 -3.08
C TYR A 155 15.12 -7.99 -1.66
N HIS A 156 14.07 -7.61 -0.94
CA HIS A 156 13.85 -8.00 0.45
C HIS A 156 13.02 -9.29 0.59
N ILE A 157 12.54 -9.88 -0.51
CA ILE A 157 11.78 -11.14 -0.46
C ILE A 157 12.74 -12.32 -0.38
N HIS A 158 12.71 -13.05 0.74
CA HIS A 158 13.50 -14.24 1.03
C HIS A 158 12.75 -15.13 2.05
N ASP A 159 13.35 -16.18 2.58
CA ASP A 159 12.70 -17.27 3.35
C ASP A 159 11.88 -16.84 4.60
N ALA A 160 12.17 -15.68 5.18
CA ALA A 160 11.50 -15.20 6.40
C ALA A 160 10.41 -14.16 6.11
N GLN A 161 9.53 -14.42 5.14
CA GLN A 161 8.46 -13.47 4.78
C GLN A 161 7.37 -13.36 5.84
N PRO A 162 6.75 -12.17 5.99
CA PRO A 162 5.60 -12.03 6.86
C PRO A 162 4.41 -12.85 6.32
N ASP A 163 3.85 -13.71 7.17
CA ASP A 163 2.70 -14.53 6.84
C ASP A 163 1.40 -13.72 7.05
N ARG A 164 1.10 -12.79 6.14
CA ARG A 164 -0.05 -11.88 6.21
C ARG A 164 -0.85 -11.88 4.90
N PRO A 165 -2.17 -11.66 4.95
CA PRO A 165 -2.97 -11.45 3.74
C PRO A 165 -2.41 -10.30 2.88
N LEU A 166 -2.25 -10.54 1.58
CA LEU A 166 -1.79 -9.56 0.60
C LEU A 166 -2.85 -9.34 -0.49
N LYS A 167 -3.17 -8.10 -0.78
CA LYS A 167 -3.92 -7.70 -1.98
C LYS A 167 -2.96 -7.11 -3.00
N ILE A 168 -2.94 -7.66 -4.20
CA ILE A 168 -2.15 -7.16 -5.33
C ILE A 168 -3.12 -6.74 -6.43
N ILE A 169 -3.11 -5.47 -6.81
CA ILE A 169 -3.95 -4.90 -7.87
C ILE A 169 -3.04 -4.33 -8.95
N PHE A 170 -3.24 -4.69 -10.22
CA PHE A 170 -2.52 -4.11 -11.34
C PHE A 170 -3.34 -4.16 -12.61
N SER A 171 -3.07 -3.25 -13.54
CA SER A 171 -3.87 -3.02 -14.75
C SER A 171 -3.27 -3.67 -15.98
N GLU A 172 -4.12 -3.95 -16.98
CA GLU A 172 -3.70 -4.48 -18.27
C GLU A 172 -2.83 -3.47 -19.03
N HIS A 173 -3.26 -2.21 -19.07
CA HIS A 173 -2.58 -1.11 -19.79
C HIS A 173 -1.84 -0.19 -18.81
N ASP A 174 -1.14 -0.77 -17.83
CA ASP A 174 -0.33 -0.05 -16.86
C ASP A 174 0.91 0.59 -17.50
N MET A 175 1.74 1.26 -16.72
CA MET A 175 3.05 1.76 -17.14
C MET A 175 3.90 0.62 -17.73
N PRO A 176 4.82 0.91 -18.67
CA PRO A 176 5.67 -0.13 -19.28
C PRO A 176 6.34 -1.03 -18.26
N ALA A 177 6.29 -2.33 -18.49
CA ALA A 177 6.82 -3.41 -17.65
C ALA A 177 6.16 -3.54 -16.24
N ARG A 178 5.17 -2.71 -15.88
CA ARG A 178 4.53 -2.78 -14.55
C ARG A 178 3.71 -4.05 -14.35
N PRO A 179 2.90 -4.52 -15.31
CA PRO A 179 2.19 -5.80 -15.18
C PRO A 179 3.15 -6.97 -15.01
N GLU A 180 4.24 -7.01 -15.77
CA GLU A 180 5.27 -8.05 -15.71
C GLU A 180 5.99 -8.06 -14.37
N GLN A 181 6.32 -6.88 -13.83
CA GLN A 181 6.93 -6.74 -12.52
C GLN A 181 6.00 -7.26 -11.40
N ASN A 182 4.69 -6.99 -11.46
CA ASN A 182 3.74 -7.51 -10.49
C ASN A 182 3.54 -9.03 -10.62
N ARG A 183 3.58 -9.58 -11.83
CA ARG A 183 3.62 -11.05 -12.03
C ARG A 183 4.91 -11.65 -11.47
N LEU A 184 6.05 -10.98 -11.64
CA LEU A 184 7.32 -11.40 -11.04
C LEU A 184 7.26 -11.37 -9.51
N LEU A 185 6.62 -10.35 -8.91
CA LEU A 185 6.39 -10.30 -7.46
C LEU A 185 5.62 -11.55 -6.98
N ILE A 186 4.53 -11.90 -7.64
CA ILE A 186 3.71 -13.08 -7.29
C ILE A 186 4.54 -14.36 -7.42
N ALA A 187 5.27 -14.51 -8.53
CA ALA A 187 6.13 -15.68 -8.75
C ALA A 187 7.27 -15.78 -7.73
N THR A 188 7.86 -14.64 -7.32
CA THR A 188 8.90 -14.59 -6.30
C THR A 188 8.35 -15.00 -4.93
N LEU A 189 7.18 -14.50 -4.53
CA LEU A 189 6.52 -14.92 -3.29
C LEU A 189 6.25 -16.42 -3.27
N GLN A 190 5.75 -16.98 -4.37
CA GLN A 190 5.53 -18.42 -4.51
C GLN A 190 6.84 -19.21 -4.41
N HIS A 191 7.92 -18.73 -5.05
CA HIS A 191 9.24 -19.38 -5.04
C HIS A 191 9.80 -19.47 -3.61
N PHE A 192 9.63 -18.44 -2.80
CA PHE A 192 10.06 -18.40 -1.41
C PHE A 192 9.03 -18.97 -0.42
N GLY A 193 8.04 -19.73 -0.89
CA GLY A 193 7.13 -20.49 -0.05
C GLY A 193 6.06 -19.67 0.67
N TYR A 194 5.74 -18.47 0.16
CA TYR A 194 4.60 -17.70 0.69
C TYR A 194 3.30 -18.49 0.51
N ASP A 195 2.44 -18.47 1.52
CA ASP A 195 1.12 -19.10 1.41
C ASP A 195 0.24 -18.38 0.37
N MET A 196 0.16 -18.97 -0.82
CA MET A 196 -0.56 -18.38 -1.95
C MET A 196 -2.07 -18.26 -1.71
N SER A 197 -2.66 -18.97 -0.74
CA SER A 197 -4.06 -18.81 -0.37
C SER A 197 -4.35 -17.44 0.27
N LYS A 198 -3.32 -16.80 0.84
CA LYS A 198 -3.38 -15.46 1.44
C LYS A 198 -3.16 -14.33 0.44
N ILE A 199 -2.87 -14.64 -0.83
CA ILE A 199 -2.71 -13.63 -1.88
C ILE A 199 -4.01 -13.50 -2.66
N ASP A 200 -4.58 -12.30 -2.64
CA ASP A 200 -5.74 -11.92 -3.43
C ASP A 200 -5.29 -10.99 -4.57
N VAL A 201 -5.45 -11.43 -5.81
CA VAL A 201 -5.01 -10.70 -7.01
C VAL A 201 -6.21 -10.15 -7.75
N SER A 202 -6.19 -8.86 -8.09
CA SER A 202 -7.10 -8.24 -9.04
C SER A 202 -6.35 -7.72 -10.26
N PHE A 203 -6.60 -8.34 -11.40
CA PHE A 203 -6.15 -7.86 -12.69
C PHE A 203 -7.24 -6.99 -13.30
N MET A 204 -6.93 -5.72 -13.56
CA MET A 204 -7.90 -4.71 -14.01
C MET A 204 -7.87 -4.61 -15.54
N GLU A 205 -8.66 -5.46 -16.20
CA GLU A 205 -8.78 -5.49 -17.68
C GLU A 205 -9.34 -4.18 -18.23
N GLY A 206 -8.78 -3.72 -19.34
CA GLY A 206 -9.17 -2.48 -20.01
C GLY A 206 -8.78 -1.19 -19.29
N TYR A 207 -8.12 -1.27 -18.13
CA TYR A 207 -7.69 -0.08 -17.39
C TYR A 207 -6.20 0.22 -17.60
N GLY A 208 -5.89 1.53 -17.62
CA GLY A 208 -4.53 2.05 -17.48
C GLY A 208 -4.11 2.15 -16.01
N HIS A 209 -2.90 2.67 -15.77
CA HIS A 209 -2.30 2.84 -14.45
C HIS A 209 -3.25 3.55 -13.46
N CYS A 210 -3.70 2.86 -12.42
CA CYS A 210 -4.64 3.35 -11.39
C CYS A 210 -5.94 4.01 -11.94
N ALA A 211 -6.29 3.80 -13.20
CA ALA A 211 -7.41 4.51 -13.83
C ALA A 211 -8.79 4.15 -13.26
N TYR A 212 -8.90 3.00 -12.57
CA TYR A 212 -10.11 2.56 -11.85
C TYR A 212 -10.30 3.27 -10.51
N SER A 213 -9.22 3.78 -9.88
CA SER A 213 -9.29 4.35 -8.52
C SER A 213 -10.15 5.61 -8.45
N GLY A 214 -10.23 6.38 -9.55
CA GLY A 214 -11.09 7.55 -9.69
C GLY A 214 -12.44 7.27 -10.35
N LYS A 215 -12.85 6.01 -10.50
CA LYS A 215 -14.09 5.62 -11.16
C LYS A 215 -15.08 4.97 -10.22
N MET A 216 -16.35 5.11 -10.58
CA MET A 216 -17.47 4.44 -9.91
C MET A 216 -18.13 3.45 -10.87
N GLU A 217 -18.56 2.33 -10.31
CA GLU A 217 -19.41 1.35 -10.97
C GLU A 217 -20.65 1.10 -10.08
N ASN A 218 -21.84 1.14 -10.66
CA ASN A 218 -23.10 1.01 -9.93
C ASN A 218 -23.23 1.96 -8.72
N GLY A 219 -22.70 3.18 -8.84
CA GLY A 219 -22.72 4.17 -7.77
C GLY A 219 -21.69 3.96 -6.64
N ARG A 220 -20.75 3.05 -6.81
CA ARG A 220 -19.72 2.70 -5.82
C ARG A 220 -18.31 2.92 -6.38
N TRP A 221 -17.41 3.45 -5.57
CA TRP A 221 -15.99 3.60 -5.95
C TRP A 221 -15.33 2.23 -6.09
N ILE A 222 -14.78 1.94 -7.27
CA ILE A 222 -14.14 0.64 -7.58
C ILE A 222 -13.02 0.32 -6.58
N LEU A 223 -12.16 1.30 -6.30
CA LEU A 223 -11.05 1.09 -5.36
C LEU A 223 -11.55 0.79 -3.94
N ALA A 224 -12.61 1.47 -3.48
CA ALA A 224 -13.18 1.19 -2.17
C ALA A 224 -13.79 -0.21 -2.09
N ASP A 225 -14.40 -0.71 -3.17
CA ASP A 225 -14.90 -2.09 -3.22
C ASP A 225 -13.76 -3.12 -3.21
N LEU A 226 -12.69 -2.88 -3.95
CA LEU A 226 -11.50 -3.74 -3.92
C LEU A 226 -10.87 -3.82 -2.51
N ILE A 227 -10.75 -2.67 -1.83
CA ILE A 227 -10.24 -2.60 -0.46
C ILE A 227 -11.20 -3.31 0.51
N GLY A 228 -12.50 -2.98 0.47
CA GLY A 228 -13.51 -3.53 1.38
C GLY A 228 -13.63 -5.04 1.28
N ASN A 229 -13.72 -5.58 0.05
CA ASN A 229 -13.80 -7.01 -0.19
C ASN A 229 -12.56 -7.76 0.33
N PHE A 230 -11.37 -7.19 0.14
CA PHE A 230 -10.14 -7.78 0.68
C PHE A 230 -10.12 -7.77 2.21
N VAL A 231 -10.47 -6.65 2.84
CA VAL A 231 -10.59 -6.55 4.31
C VAL A 231 -11.57 -7.59 4.84
N ASP A 232 -12.73 -7.75 4.18
CA ASP A 232 -13.74 -8.74 4.56
C ASP A 232 -13.21 -10.17 4.49
N LYS A 233 -12.47 -10.50 3.43
CA LYS A 233 -11.83 -11.81 3.28
C LYS A 233 -10.81 -12.04 4.39
N ALA A 234 -9.87 -11.12 4.56
CA ALA A 234 -8.80 -11.22 5.54
C ALA A 234 -9.29 -11.34 7.00
N LEU A 235 -10.41 -10.66 7.34
CA LEU A 235 -11.01 -10.74 8.67
C LEU A 235 -11.76 -12.05 8.95
N ARG A 236 -12.17 -12.79 7.92
CA ARG A 236 -12.82 -14.11 8.07
C ARG A 236 -11.82 -15.26 8.19
N GLU A 237 -10.64 -15.10 7.60
CA GLU A 237 -9.62 -16.15 7.50
C GLU A 237 -8.53 -16.04 8.57
N GLY A 238 -8.46 -14.95 9.33
CA GLY A 238 -7.50 -14.66 10.41
C GLY A 238 -8.17 -14.51 11.76
#